data_24e12a8fb2525caf26d99ab8753604a5
#
_entry.id   24e12a8fb2525caf26d99ab8753604a5
#
_cell.length_a   1.000
_cell.length_b   1.000
_cell.length_c   1.000
_cell.angle_alpha   90.00
_cell.angle_beta   90.00
_cell.angle_gamma   90.00
#
_symmetry.space_group_name_H-M   'P 1'
#
loop_
_entity.id
_entity.type
_entity.pdbx_description
1 polymer ?
#
loop_
_entity_poly.entity_id
_entity_poly.type
_entity_poly.pdbx_seq_one_letter_code
_entity_poly.pdbx_strand_id
1 'polypeptide(L)'
;LAHDCLDRGADGIYVFNWHGHRDTQRPLLTTMGSRQTLRGQDKVYTSLHRSISRTGTRVDAERDDRIYGEIPVDLHRTLTDAGPTFHVTVSDDVTAGGVDLKGAELQIEIAHLSTRHEVKVALDGIPLGPPHLHDAAAEDPEDPADVSENSWLTWPLEKSQVKRGVHEVSVQLVERDPRLAVPLRIEQVEISLKYHR
;
A
#
# COMPACT_ATOMS: atom_id res chain seq x y z
N LEU A 1 3.07 -11.00 0.77
CA LEU A 1 4.42 -11.51 0.57
C LEU A 1 4.45 -13.04 0.46
N ALA A 2 4.10 -13.83 1.52
CA ALA A 2 4.22 -15.29 1.47
C ALA A 2 3.48 -15.92 0.28
N HIS A 3 2.23 -15.53 0.04
CA HIS A 3 1.45 -16.02 -1.09
C HIS A 3 2.10 -15.68 -2.43
N ASP A 4 2.61 -14.48 -2.59
CA ASP A 4 3.30 -14.04 -3.81
C ASP A 4 4.59 -14.84 -4.06
N CYS A 5 5.43 -15.04 -3.03
CA CYS A 5 6.63 -15.86 -3.18
C CYS A 5 6.31 -17.30 -3.62
N LEU A 6 5.34 -17.94 -2.96
CA LEU A 6 4.92 -19.30 -3.29
C LEU A 6 4.27 -19.38 -4.68
N ASP A 7 3.52 -18.34 -5.09
CA ASP A 7 2.90 -18.26 -6.40
C ASP A 7 3.93 -18.14 -7.52
N ARG A 8 5.03 -17.44 -7.27
CA ARG A 8 6.19 -17.32 -8.19
C ARG A 8 7.11 -18.53 -8.18
N GLY A 9 6.80 -19.58 -7.43
CA GLY A 9 7.52 -20.85 -7.46
C GLY A 9 8.53 -21.06 -6.35
N ALA A 10 8.48 -20.28 -5.27
CA ALA A 10 9.26 -20.58 -4.08
C ALA A 10 8.80 -21.90 -3.45
N ASP A 11 9.74 -22.75 -3.03
CA ASP A 11 9.48 -24.04 -2.37
C ASP A 11 9.01 -23.87 -0.91
N GLY A 12 9.27 -22.71 -0.33
CA GLY A 12 8.90 -22.42 1.07
C GLY A 12 9.25 -21.00 1.48
N ILE A 13 8.81 -20.63 2.68
CA ILE A 13 9.06 -19.30 3.27
C ILE A 13 9.97 -19.48 4.48
N TYR A 14 11.12 -18.79 4.46
CA TYR A 14 12.01 -18.69 5.60
C TYR A 14 11.84 -17.35 6.29
N VAL A 15 11.55 -17.37 7.57
CA VAL A 15 11.39 -16.17 8.40
C VAL A 15 12.61 -16.01 9.29
N PHE A 16 13.39 -14.98 9.05
CA PHE A 16 14.57 -14.67 9.83
C PHE A 16 14.26 -13.69 10.98
N ASN A 17 14.90 -13.89 12.14
CA ASN A 17 14.73 -13.01 13.32
C ASN A 17 13.27 -12.77 13.75
N TRP A 18 12.46 -13.84 13.77
CA TRP A 18 11.11 -13.79 14.31
C TRP A 18 11.13 -13.67 15.83
N HIS A 19 11.24 -12.43 16.33
CA HIS A 19 11.43 -12.17 17.76
C HIS A 19 10.16 -11.76 18.52
N GLY A 20 9.06 -11.52 17.84
CA GLY A 20 7.82 -11.04 18.48
C GLY A 20 6.83 -12.17 18.78
N HIS A 21 5.99 -11.96 19.75
CA HIS A 21 4.71 -12.63 20.06
C HIS A 21 4.54 -14.06 19.50
N ARG A 22 5.52 -14.94 19.78
CA ARG A 22 5.63 -16.28 19.20
C ARG A 22 4.34 -17.10 19.33
N ASP A 23 3.67 -16.98 20.46
CA ASP A 23 2.47 -17.77 20.73
C ASP A 23 1.25 -17.28 19.94
N THR A 24 1.10 -15.95 19.76
CA THR A 24 -0.01 -15.37 19.01
C THR A 24 0.21 -15.43 17.50
N GLN A 25 1.45 -15.41 17.03
CA GLN A 25 1.80 -15.42 15.61
C GLN A 25 2.14 -16.83 15.08
N ARG A 26 2.27 -17.84 15.96
CA ARG A 26 2.58 -19.22 15.55
C ARG A 26 1.60 -19.79 14.51
N PRO A 27 0.29 -19.52 14.56
CA PRO A 27 -0.64 -19.97 13.53
C PRO A 27 -0.30 -19.43 12.13
N LEU A 28 0.33 -18.24 12.03
CA LEU A 28 0.77 -17.69 10.75
C LEU A 28 1.81 -18.58 10.06
N LEU A 29 2.72 -19.19 10.82
CA LEU A 29 3.73 -20.10 10.26
C LEU A 29 3.08 -21.32 9.60
N THR A 30 2.03 -21.87 10.20
CA THR A 30 1.26 -22.96 9.62
C THR A 30 0.53 -22.50 8.34
N THR A 31 -0.08 -21.32 8.38
CA THR A 31 -0.81 -20.77 7.25
C THR A 31 0.12 -20.45 6.06
N MET A 32 1.31 -19.93 6.34
CA MET A 32 2.31 -19.57 5.31
C MET A 32 2.97 -20.79 4.63
N GLY A 33 2.70 -22.00 5.09
CA GLY A 33 3.36 -23.22 4.59
C GLY A 33 2.96 -23.64 3.19
N SER A 34 1.82 -23.20 2.65
CA SER A 34 1.39 -23.54 1.30
C SER A 34 0.44 -22.52 0.69
N ARG A 35 0.34 -22.52 -0.65
CA ARG A 35 -0.66 -21.72 -1.38
C ARG A 35 -2.08 -22.09 -0.96
N GLN A 36 -2.33 -23.36 -0.73
CA GLN A 36 -3.66 -23.86 -0.39
C GLN A 36 -4.13 -23.34 0.96
N THR A 37 -3.24 -23.28 1.96
CA THR A 37 -3.56 -22.74 3.30
C THR A 37 -3.74 -21.21 3.28
N LEU A 38 -3.09 -20.51 2.32
CA LEU A 38 -3.23 -19.07 2.15
C LEU A 38 -4.46 -18.68 1.34
N ARG A 39 -5.04 -19.61 0.57
CA ARG A 39 -6.21 -19.31 -0.26
C ARG A 39 -7.42 -18.94 0.61
N GLY A 40 -8.12 -17.86 0.27
CA GLY A 40 -9.30 -17.39 1.01
C GLY A 40 -9.00 -16.85 2.42
N GLN A 41 -7.74 -16.55 2.73
CA GLN A 41 -7.38 -15.83 3.95
C GLN A 41 -7.30 -14.33 3.66
N ASP A 42 -7.62 -13.51 4.66
CA ASP A 42 -7.42 -12.07 4.57
C ASP A 42 -5.97 -11.74 4.29
N LYS A 43 -5.72 -10.83 3.35
CA LYS A 43 -4.38 -10.46 2.90
C LYS A 43 -4.27 -8.99 2.57
N VAL A 44 -3.06 -8.49 2.71
CA VAL A 44 -2.65 -7.18 2.21
C VAL A 44 -1.51 -7.40 1.21
N TYR A 45 -1.66 -6.85 0.04
CA TYR A 45 -0.63 -6.75 -0.99
C TYR A 45 -0.14 -5.31 -1.04
N THR A 46 1.16 -5.10 -0.98
CA THR A 46 1.75 -3.76 -0.88
C THR A 46 2.73 -3.52 -2.01
N SER A 47 2.86 -2.28 -2.43
CA SER A 47 3.97 -1.83 -3.26
C SER A 47 5.30 -2.02 -2.53
N LEU A 48 6.39 -2.17 -3.27
CA LEU A 48 7.70 -2.43 -2.69
C LEU A 48 8.20 -1.21 -1.91
N HIS A 49 8.38 -1.43 -0.62
CA HIS A 49 8.94 -0.41 0.27
C HIS A 49 10.47 -0.39 0.16
N ARG A 50 11.03 0.81 0.10
CA ARG A 50 12.48 1.00 0.18
C ARG A 50 12.96 0.59 1.56
N SER A 51 13.92 -0.32 1.62
CA SER A 51 14.55 -0.71 2.87
C SER A 51 15.47 0.41 3.33
N ILE A 52 15.10 1.14 4.37
CA ILE A 52 16.01 2.08 5.01
C ILE A 52 16.86 1.28 5.98
N SER A 53 18.07 0.93 5.59
CA SER A 53 19.04 0.37 6.54
C SER A 53 19.37 1.41 7.61
N ARG A 54 18.99 1.15 8.85
CA ARG A 54 19.34 1.99 10.01
C ARG A 54 20.84 1.99 10.34
N THR A 55 21.60 1.10 9.72
CA THR A 55 23.01 0.86 10.03
C THR A 55 23.97 1.20 8.90
N GLY A 56 23.47 1.46 7.70
CA GLY A 56 24.28 1.87 6.55
C GLY A 56 24.53 3.36 6.52
N THR A 57 25.68 3.77 6.00
CA THR A 57 25.87 5.14 5.60
C THR A 57 24.82 5.49 4.56
N ARG A 58 24.17 6.65 4.71
CA ARG A 58 23.05 7.13 3.89
C ARG A 58 23.25 6.97 2.37
N VAL A 59 24.51 6.88 1.93
CA VAL A 59 24.92 6.77 0.53
C VAL A 59 24.73 5.36 -0.03
N ASP A 60 24.95 4.32 0.78
CA ASP A 60 24.83 2.93 0.32
C ASP A 60 23.35 2.46 0.29
N ALA A 61 22.56 2.87 1.29
CA ALA A 61 21.13 2.60 1.31
C ALA A 61 20.40 3.28 0.12
N GLU A 62 20.72 4.53 -0.21
CA GLU A 62 20.12 5.23 -1.34
C GLU A 62 20.42 4.57 -2.69
N ARG A 63 21.52 3.86 -2.82
CA ARG A 63 21.95 3.27 -4.09
C ARG A 63 21.24 1.96 -4.39
N ASP A 64 21.07 1.12 -3.38
CA ASP A 64 20.41 -0.20 -3.54
C ASP A 64 18.87 -0.07 -3.50
N ASP A 65 18.34 0.85 -2.72
CA ASP A 65 16.89 1.02 -2.56
C ASP A 65 16.20 1.63 -3.79
N ARG A 66 16.90 2.43 -4.57
CA ARG A 66 16.35 3.03 -5.80
C ARG A 66 16.01 2.00 -6.89
N ILE A 67 16.60 0.82 -6.82
CA ILE A 67 16.42 -0.22 -7.84
C ILE A 67 15.19 -1.07 -7.57
N TYR A 68 14.78 -1.23 -6.30
CA TYR A 68 13.76 -2.20 -5.93
C TYR A 68 12.56 -1.62 -5.19
N GLY A 69 12.67 -0.41 -4.61
CA GLY A 69 11.60 0.19 -3.81
C GLY A 69 10.93 1.36 -4.53
N GLU A 70 9.61 1.40 -4.50
CA GLU A 70 8.80 2.48 -5.09
C GLU A 70 8.39 3.51 -4.05
N ILE A 71 8.21 3.12 -2.81
CA ILE A 71 7.81 3.95 -1.68
C ILE A 71 8.91 4.00 -0.60
N PRO A 72 9.01 5.08 0.21
CA PRO A 72 8.20 6.29 0.17
C PRO A 72 8.59 7.26 -0.96
N VAL A 73 7.62 8.10 -1.41
CA VAL A 73 7.81 9.08 -2.49
C VAL A 73 7.17 10.42 -2.13
N ASP A 74 7.90 11.51 -2.29
CA ASP A 74 7.35 12.85 -2.13
C ASP A 74 6.50 13.23 -3.35
N LEU A 75 5.25 13.66 -3.11
CA LEU A 75 4.37 14.14 -4.15
C LEU A 75 4.65 15.60 -4.44
N HIS A 76 4.96 15.87 -5.69
CA HIS A 76 5.11 17.22 -6.20
C HIS A 76 3.94 17.55 -7.12
N ARG A 77 3.43 18.79 -7.03
CA ARG A 77 2.45 19.27 -7.99
C ARG A 77 3.07 19.22 -9.38
N THR A 78 2.50 18.41 -10.26
CA THR A 78 2.92 18.33 -11.66
C THR A 78 1.97 19.16 -12.52
N LEU A 79 2.52 19.84 -13.52
CA LEU A 79 1.73 20.56 -14.53
C LEU A 79 1.13 19.61 -15.58
N THR A 80 1.49 18.35 -15.52
CA THR A 80 1.01 17.27 -16.39
C THR A 80 0.14 16.32 -15.59
N ASP A 81 -0.77 15.61 -16.23
CA ASP A 81 -1.66 14.62 -15.60
C ASP A 81 -0.93 13.38 -15.07
N ALA A 82 0.39 13.32 -15.20
CA ALA A 82 1.21 12.20 -14.76
C ALA A 82 1.78 12.45 -13.35
N GLY A 83 1.24 11.76 -12.37
CA GLY A 83 1.84 11.58 -11.05
C GLY A 83 2.71 10.32 -10.98
N PRO A 84 3.34 10.01 -9.83
CA PRO A 84 4.04 8.75 -9.65
C PRO A 84 3.08 7.56 -9.79
N THR A 85 3.61 6.47 -10.33
CA THR A 85 2.91 5.19 -10.47
C THR A 85 3.57 4.17 -9.55
N PHE A 86 2.74 3.41 -8.86
CA PHE A 86 3.12 2.36 -7.92
C PHE A 86 2.57 1.02 -8.41
N HIS A 87 3.30 -0.06 -8.12
CA HIS A 87 2.90 -1.40 -8.55
C HIS A 87 2.56 -2.26 -7.33
N VAL A 88 1.37 -2.82 -7.34
CA VAL A 88 0.92 -3.78 -6.32
C VAL A 88 0.64 -5.11 -7.00
N THR A 89 1.39 -6.15 -6.64
CA THR A 89 1.20 -7.49 -7.21
C THR A 89 0.23 -8.29 -6.36
N VAL A 90 -0.94 -8.61 -6.93
CA VAL A 90 -1.95 -9.47 -6.32
C VAL A 90 -1.79 -10.90 -6.84
N SER A 91 -1.54 -11.86 -5.95
CA SER A 91 -1.39 -13.27 -6.30
C SER A 91 -2.69 -14.07 -6.19
N ASP A 92 -3.71 -13.52 -5.52
CA ASP A 92 -5.01 -14.17 -5.43
C ASP A 92 -5.78 -14.06 -6.75
N ASP A 93 -6.32 -15.20 -7.19
CA ASP A 93 -7.40 -15.21 -8.17
C ASP A 93 -8.73 -15.13 -7.42
N VAL A 94 -9.25 -13.92 -7.27
CA VAL A 94 -10.52 -13.66 -6.56
C VAL A 94 -11.73 -14.18 -7.32
N THR A 95 -11.57 -14.53 -8.60
CA THR A 95 -12.66 -15.09 -9.45
C THR A 95 -12.71 -16.61 -9.40
N ALA A 96 -11.66 -17.26 -8.90
CA ALA A 96 -11.60 -18.72 -8.83
C ALA A 96 -12.70 -19.30 -7.93
N GLY A 97 -13.26 -20.42 -8.37
CA GLY A 97 -14.28 -21.13 -7.60
C GLY A 97 -13.81 -21.52 -6.19
N GLY A 98 -14.69 -21.41 -5.21
CA GLY A 98 -14.41 -21.72 -3.80
C GLY A 98 -13.68 -20.61 -3.04
N VAL A 99 -13.61 -19.39 -3.60
CA VAL A 99 -13.13 -18.19 -2.93
C VAL A 99 -14.31 -17.22 -2.81
N ASP A 100 -14.65 -16.87 -1.58
CA ASP A 100 -15.74 -15.93 -1.28
C ASP A 100 -15.16 -14.61 -0.77
N LEU A 101 -14.92 -13.68 -1.70
CA LEU A 101 -14.41 -12.36 -1.41
C LEU A 101 -15.51 -11.51 -0.76
N LYS A 102 -15.29 -11.11 0.48
CA LYS A 102 -16.17 -10.23 1.25
C LYS A 102 -16.00 -8.76 0.83
N GLY A 103 -14.76 -8.36 0.52
CA GLY A 103 -14.45 -6.99 0.10
C GLY A 103 -12.99 -6.84 -0.30
N ALA A 104 -12.75 -5.82 -1.10
CA ALA A 104 -11.42 -5.39 -1.49
C ALA A 104 -11.33 -3.87 -1.37
N GLU A 105 -10.17 -3.36 -0.99
CA GLU A 105 -9.91 -1.93 -0.84
C GLU A 105 -8.51 -1.59 -1.33
N LEU A 106 -8.41 -0.49 -2.09
CA LEU A 106 -7.15 0.21 -2.27
C LEU A 106 -6.96 1.15 -1.09
N GLN A 107 -5.78 1.14 -0.50
CA GLN A 107 -5.41 1.95 0.66
C GLN A 107 -4.10 2.65 0.37
N ILE A 108 -4.04 3.97 0.63
CA ILE A 108 -2.83 4.78 0.46
C ILE A 108 -2.58 5.55 1.74
N GLU A 109 -1.41 5.36 2.32
CA GLU A 109 -0.93 6.13 3.46
C GLU A 109 -0.17 7.35 2.97
N ILE A 110 -0.59 8.54 3.42
CA ILE A 110 -0.01 9.82 3.02
C ILE A 110 0.37 10.60 4.27
N ALA A 111 1.64 10.98 4.38
CA ALA A 111 2.10 11.90 5.41
C ALA A 111 1.82 13.35 5.01
N HIS A 112 1.52 14.16 6.00
CA HIS A 112 1.28 15.61 5.89
C HIS A 112 0.06 15.97 5.02
N LEU A 113 -0.95 15.11 4.97
CA LEU A 113 -2.20 15.38 4.27
C LEU A 113 -3.05 16.39 5.07
N SER A 114 -3.50 17.46 4.42
CA SER A 114 -4.48 18.40 4.95
C SER A 114 -5.78 18.35 4.12
N THR A 115 -6.86 18.88 4.66
CA THR A 115 -8.17 18.95 3.99
C THR A 115 -8.18 19.83 2.73
N ARG A 116 -7.13 20.63 2.49
CA ARG A 116 -6.98 21.49 1.32
C ARG A 116 -6.14 20.88 0.19
N HIS A 117 -5.58 19.69 0.43
CA HIS A 117 -4.95 18.96 -0.65
C HIS A 117 -6.01 18.26 -1.50
N GLU A 118 -5.85 18.32 -2.81
CA GLU A 118 -6.62 17.50 -3.74
C GLU A 118 -5.69 16.46 -4.37
N VAL A 119 -6.00 15.19 -4.13
CA VAL A 119 -5.28 14.06 -4.69
C VAL A 119 -6.22 13.26 -5.57
N LYS A 120 -5.81 12.98 -6.81
CA LYS A 120 -6.50 12.07 -7.73
C LYS A 120 -5.76 10.76 -7.80
N VAL A 121 -6.51 9.67 -7.78
CA VAL A 121 -5.97 8.31 -7.84
C VAL A 121 -6.65 7.54 -8.97
N ALA A 122 -5.87 6.77 -9.71
CA ALA A 122 -6.39 5.81 -10.67
C ALA A 122 -5.78 4.42 -10.42
N LEU A 123 -6.59 3.39 -10.65
CA LEU A 123 -6.19 1.99 -10.62
C LEU A 123 -6.27 1.42 -12.04
N ASP A 124 -5.16 0.91 -12.56
CA ASP A 124 -5.05 0.36 -13.92
C ASP A 124 -5.56 1.33 -14.99
N GLY A 125 -5.27 2.63 -14.82
CA GLY A 125 -5.71 3.71 -15.70
C GLY A 125 -7.17 4.15 -15.52
N ILE A 126 -7.93 3.55 -14.62
CA ILE A 126 -9.33 3.90 -14.33
C ILE A 126 -9.35 4.85 -13.12
N PRO A 127 -9.81 6.11 -13.29
CA PRO A 127 -9.93 7.04 -12.18
C PRO A 127 -10.87 6.51 -11.10
N LEU A 128 -10.45 6.62 -9.84
CA LEU A 128 -11.27 6.29 -8.68
C LEU A 128 -12.05 7.54 -8.23
N GLY A 129 -13.21 7.31 -7.62
CA GLY A 129 -14.01 8.36 -7.00
C GLY A 129 -13.34 8.98 -5.76
N PRO A 130 -14.08 9.80 -5.00
CA PRO A 130 -13.55 10.36 -3.77
C PRO A 130 -13.21 9.25 -2.76
N PRO A 131 -12.09 9.40 -2.03
CA PRO A 131 -11.69 8.43 -1.01
C PRO A 131 -12.53 8.55 0.27
N HIS A 132 -12.52 7.49 1.07
CA HIS A 132 -12.82 7.57 2.48
C HIS A 132 -11.52 7.91 3.22
N LEU A 133 -11.57 8.93 4.07
CA LEU A 133 -10.44 9.32 4.91
C LEU A 133 -10.54 8.61 6.25
N HIS A 134 -9.50 7.90 6.65
CA HIS A 134 -9.34 7.32 7.97
C HIS A 134 -8.13 7.96 8.66
N ASP A 135 -8.29 8.23 9.96
CA ASP A 135 -7.33 8.92 10.82
C ASP A 135 -7.04 10.36 10.36
N ALA A 136 -7.60 11.25 11.13
CA ALA A 136 -7.86 12.62 10.80
C ALA A 136 -6.69 13.38 10.19
N ALA A 137 -6.87 13.83 8.98
CA ALA A 137 -6.36 15.14 8.65
C ALA A 137 -6.89 16.12 9.71
N ALA A 138 -6.01 16.94 10.29
CA ALA A 138 -6.35 17.85 11.37
C ALA A 138 -7.65 18.60 11.11
N GLU A 139 -8.54 18.61 12.10
CA GLU A 139 -9.84 19.28 11.99
C GLU A 139 -9.71 20.79 11.89
N ASP A 140 -8.58 21.37 12.35
CA ASP A 140 -8.29 22.79 12.25
C ASP A 140 -7.11 23.10 11.32
N PRO A 141 -7.40 23.62 10.13
CA PRO A 141 -6.36 23.96 9.17
C PRO A 141 -5.61 25.27 9.51
N GLU A 142 -5.86 25.93 10.62
CA GLU A 142 -5.15 27.16 10.99
C GLU A 142 -3.83 26.89 11.72
N ASP A 143 -3.66 25.71 12.37
CA ASP A 143 -2.39 25.31 12.97
C ASP A 143 -1.64 24.30 12.11
N PRO A 144 -0.49 24.68 11.52
CA PRO A 144 0.35 23.75 10.77
C PRO A 144 0.91 22.59 11.59
N ALA A 145 0.87 22.69 12.94
CA ALA A 145 1.29 21.61 13.83
C ALA A 145 0.24 20.50 13.94
N ASP A 146 -1.01 20.76 13.56
CA ASP A 146 -2.11 19.79 13.62
C ASP A 146 -2.25 18.90 12.38
N VAL A 147 -1.28 18.95 11.46
CA VAL A 147 -1.25 18.00 10.36
C VAL A 147 -0.93 16.62 10.90
N SER A 148 -1.86 15.68 10.78
CA SER A 148 -1.63 14.28 11.12
C SER A 148 -0.34 13.80 10.47
N GLU A 149 0.54 13.16 11.22
CA GLU A 149 1.78 12.63 10.65
C GLU A 149 1.47 11.73 9.47
N ASN A 150 0.44 10.86 9.58
CA ASN A 150 0.00 9.97 8.52
C ASN A 150 -1.53 9.86 8.46
N SER A 151 -2.07 9.90 7.26
CA SER A 151 -3.50 9.69 6.98
C SER A 151 -3.69 8.58 5.97
N TRP A 152 -4.75 7.79 6.13
CA TRP A 152 -5.11 6.75 5.18
C TRP A 152 -6.27 7.18 4.30
N LEU A 153 -6.07 7.16 3.01
CA LEU A 153 -7.11 7.26 1.99
C LEU A 153 -7.49 5.86 1.52
N THR A 154 -8.79 5.54 1.53
CA THR A 154 -9.27 4.22 1.13
C THR A 154 -10.34 4.32 0.06
N TRP A 155 -10.32 3.37 -0.88
CA TRP A 155 -11.31 3.20 -1.93
C TRP A 155 -11.81 1.76 -1.94
N PRO A 156 -13.12 1.53 -1.79
CA PRO A 156 -13.68 0.21 -2.01
C PRO A 156 -13.49 -0.19 -3.49
N LEU A 157 -13.08 -1.42 -3.71
CA LEU A 157 -12.88 -1.98 -5.05
C LEU A 157 -13.94 -3.04 -5.34
N GLU A 158 -14.49 -2.98 -6.54
CA GLU A 158 -15.33 -4.04 -7.06
C GLU A 158 -14.47 -5.29 -7.35
N LYS A 159 -15.06 -6.48 -7.19
CA LYS A 159 -14.38 -7.74 -7.47
C LYS A 159 -13.76 -7.80 -8.88
N SER A 160 -14.40 -7.17 -9.85
CA SER A 160 -13.93 -7.07 -11.24
C SER A 160 -12.67 -6.20 -11.42
N GLN A 161 -12.41 -5.29 -10.49
CA GLN A 161 -11.24 -4.43 -10.49
C GLN A 161 -10.00 -5.11 -9.90
N VAL A 162 -10.19 -6.22 -9.18
CA VAL A 162 -9.09 -6.97 -8.58
C VAL A 162 -8.78 -8.17 -9.44
N LYS A 163 -7.64 -8.14 -10.12
CA LYS A 163 -7.17 -9.22 -10.98
C LYS A 163 -5.91 -9.82 -10.40
N ARG A 164 -5.66 -11.09 -10.66
CA ARG A 164 -4.34 -11.67 -10.40
C ARG A 164 -3.32 -11.04 -11.33
N GLY A 165 -2.24 -10.52 -10.79
CA GLY A 165 -1.16 -9.87 -11.52
C GLY A 165 -0.74 -8.55 -10.92
N VAL A 166 -0.08 -7.74 -11.70
CA VAL A 166 0.38 -6.41 -11.31
C VAL A 166 -0.74 -5.40 -11.55
N HIS A 167 -1.04 -4.61 -10.53
CA HIS A 167 -1.90 -3.44 -10.61
C HIS A 167 -1.06 -2.18 -10.60
N GLU A 168 -1.40 -1.22 -11.44
CA GLU A 168 -0.79 0.10 -11.48
C GLU A 168 -1.67 1.11 -10.74
N VAL A 169 -1.10 1.73 -9.71
CA VAL A 169 -1.76 2.80 -8.93
C VAL A 169 -1.08 4.11 -9.24
N SER A 170 -1.73 5.01 -9.95
CA SER A 170 -1.23 6.35 -10.18
C SER A 170 -1.81 7.34 -9.20
N VAL A 171 -0.97 8.23 -8.67
CA VAL A 171 -1.35 9.22 -7.65
C VAL A 171 -0.92 10.61 -8.14
N GLN A 172 -1.87 11.52 -8.33
CA GLN A 172 -1.61 12.88 -8.78
C GLN A 172 -1.98 13.88 -7.69
N LEU A 173 -1.06 14.77 -7.36
CA LEU A 173 -1.36 15.94 -6.54
C LEU A 173 -1.88 17.07 -7.43
N VAL A 174 -3.19 17.34 -7.36
CA VAL A 174 -3.87 18.37 -8.15
C VAL A 174 -3.73 19.73 -7.49
N GLU A 175 -4.04 19.78 -6.19
CA GLU A 175 -3.94 21.01 -5.41
C GLU A 175 -3.13 20.77 -4.13
N ARG A 176 -2.24 21.71 -3.85
CA ARG A 176 -1.40 21.69 -2.65
C ARG A 176 -1.86 22.78 -1.69
N ASP A 177 -1.91 22.46 -0.41
CA ASP A 177 -2.11 23.46 0.63
C ASP A 177 -0.89 24.42 0.67
N PRO A 178 -1.08 25.72 0.31
CA PRO A 178 0.04 26.66 0.22
C PRO A 178 0.65 27.02 1.58
N ARG A 179 -0.04 26.69 2.67
CA ARG A 179 0.43 26.98 4.04
C ARG A 179 1.43 25.94 4.53
N LEU A 180 1.45 24.75 3.94
CA LEU A 180 2.33 23.67 4.34
C LEU A 180 3.62 23.73 3.53
N ALA A 181 4.75 23.92 4.22
CA ALA A 181 6.09 23.91 3.62
C ALA A 181 6.59 22.50 3.28
N VAL A 182 6.12 21.50 4.06
CA VAL A 182 6.52 20.10 3.87
C VAL A 182 5.81 19.49 2.66
N PRO A 183 6.48 18.62 1.87
CA PRO A 183 5.82 17.91 0.79
C PRO A 183 4.86 16.85 1.36
N LEU A 184 3.78 16.57 0.62
CA LEU A 184 3.04 15.32 0.83
C LEU A 184 3.94 14.15 0.47
N ARG A 185 3.83 13.07 1.24
CA ARG A 185 4.65 11.89 1.02
C ARG A 185 3.78 10.64 1.05
N ILE A 186 3.85 9.85 -0.01
CA ILE A 186 3.26 8.53 -0.04
C ILE A 186 4.14 7.59 0.77
N GLU A 187 3.60 7.06 1.85
CA GLU A 187 4.31 6.14 2.75
C GLU A 187 3.97 4.68 2.44
N GLN A 188 2.70 4.39 2.07
CA GLN A 188 2.28 3.04 1.69
C GLN A 188 1.23 3.07 0.58
N VAL A 189 1.22 2.05 -0.27
CA VAL A 189 0.19 1.77 -1.27
C VAL A 189 -0.15 0.29 -1.19
N GLU A 190 -1.41 -0.03 -0.88
CA GLU A 190 -1.83 -1.38 -0.53
C GLU A 190 -3.16 -1.75 -1.18
N ILE A 191 -3.31 -3.03 -1.54
CA ILE A 191 -4.61 -3.64 -1.85
C ILE A 191 -4.91 -4.67 -0.76
N SER A 192 -5.98 -4.41 0.00
CA SER A 192 -6.46 -5.29 1.07
C SER A 192 -7.60 -6.17 0.55
N LEU A 193 -7.50 -7.46 0.77
CA LEU A 193 -8.53 -8.45 0.45
C LEU A 193 -9.09 -9.07 1.72
N LYS A 194 -10.40 -9.08 1.88
CA LYS A 194 -11.14 -9.69 2.98
C LYS A 194 -12.01 -10.82 2.44
N TYR A 195 -12.06 -11.92 3.15
CA TYR A 195 -12.81 -13.12 2.76
C TYR A 195 -13.84 -13.49 3.82
N HIS A 196 -14.93 -14.14 3.38
CA HIS A 196 -15.83 -14.80 4.32
C HIS A 196 -15.14 -16.05 4.89
N ARG A 197 -15.24 -16.23 6.20
CA ARG A 197 -14.71 -17.38 6.93
C ARG A 197 -15.79 -18.43 7.10
#